data_9c29cd7508f686eec6432e7824509120
#
_entry.id   9c29cd7508f686eec6432e7824509120
#
_cell.length_a   1.000
_cell.length_b   1.000
_cell.length_c   1.000
_cell.angle_alpha   90.00
_cell.angle_beta   90.00
_cell.angle_gamma   90.00
#
_symmetry.space_group_name_H-M   'P 1'
#
loop_
_entity.id
_entity.type
_entity.pdbx_description
1 polymer ?
#
loop_
_entity_poly.entity_id
_entity_poly.type
_entity_poly.pdbx_seq_one_letter_code
_entity_poly.pdbx_strand_id
1 'polypeptide(L)'
;MSLNDDLIHIRDNKAIPSSYSKTIIEFKDLTLQELGFVYFMEDHKSPFSVYERDQRVIEVKNSIFGENKKWKPSETVLAGCKKYEILIETSAVRLLKAARESIVKLEKYFRDID
;
A
#
# COMPACT_ATOMS: atom_id res chain seq x y z
N MET A 1 14.07 -10.13 7.46
CA MET A 1 13.00 -9.17 7.17
C MET A 1 11.70 -9.91 6.97
N SER A 2 10.73 -9.61 7.80
CA SER A 2 9.43 -10.28 7.70
C SER A 2 8.72 -9.82 6.43
N LEU A 3 8.12 -10.77 5.71
CA LEU A 3 7.31 -10.47 4.50
C LEU A 3 6.11 -9.57 4.82
N ASN A 4 5.85 -9.36 6.10
CA ASN A 4 4.71 -8.57 6.59
C ASN A 4 5.11 -7.18 7.05
N ASP A 5 6.36 -6.74 6.77
CA ASP A 5 6.76 -5.39 7.09
C ASP A 5 6.02 -4.43 6.17
N ASP A 6 4.95 -3.87 6.68
CA ASP A 6 4.20 -2.85 5.96
C ASP A 6 5.10 -1.64 5.73
N LEU A 7 5.01 -1.06 4.55
CA LEU A 7 5.73 0.17 4.22
C LEU A 7 5.33 1.29 5.18
N ILE A 8 4.05 1.35 5.51
CA ILE A 8 3.49 2.31 6.44
C ILE A 8 2.64 1.54 7.43
N HIS A 9 2.83 1.83 8.72
CA HIS A 9 2.12 1.22 9.82
C HIS A 9 1.09 2.21 10.37
N ILE A 10 -0.11 1.74 10.62
CA ILE A 10 -1.13 2.59 11.24
C ILE A 10 -1.23 2.25 12.72
N ARG A 11 -0.97 3.23 13.56
CA ARG A 11 -1.05 3.11 15.01
C ARG A 11 -1.74 4.34 15.57
N ASP A 12 -2.80 4.13 16.36
CA ASP A 12 -3.61 5.21 16.94
C ASP A 12 -4.10 6.20 15.86
N ASN A 13 -4.54 5.69 14.71
CA ASN A 13 -4.99 6.44 13.54
C ASN A 13 -3.91 7.32 12.91
N LYS A 14 -2.64 7.08 13.23
CA LYS A 14 -1.51 7.81 12.65
C LYS A 14 -0.67 6.88 11.80
N ALA A 15 -0.23 7.39 10.65
CA ALA A 15 0.70 6.69 9.79
C ALA A 15 2.11 6.78 10.36
N ILE A 16 2.75 5.62 10.54
CA ILE A 16 4.14 5.54 10.99
C ILE A 16 4.92 4.86 9.88
N PRO A 17 5.88 5.56 9.24
CA PRO A 17 6.69 4.94 8.21
C PRO A 17 7.65 3.93 8.80
N SER A 18 7.82 2.80 8.10
CA SER A 18 8.82 1.80 8.47
C SER A 18 10.23 2.36 8.21
N SER A 19 11.24 1.70 8.74
CA SER A 19 12.63 2.08 8.47
C SER A 19 12.93 2.05 6.96
N TYR A 20 12.36 1.09 6.26
CA TYR A 20 12.50 0.98 4.80
C TYR A 20 11.84 2.15 4.08
N SER A 21 10.62 2.54 4.48
CA SER A 21 9.90 3.67 3.89
C SER A 21 10.69 4.97 4.00
N LYS A 22 11.41 5.16 5.10
CA LYS A 22 12.21 6.36 5.32
C LYS A 22 13.35 6.50 4.32
N THR A 23 13.77 5.41 3.68
CA THR A 23 14.82 5.43 2.65
C THR A 23 14.29 5.71 1.25
N ILE A 24 12.98 5.66 1.07
CA ILE A 24 12.35 5.87 -0.23
C ILE A 24 12.23 7.37 -0.49
N ILE A 25 12.82 7.81 -1.61
CA ILE A 25 12.90 9.24 -1.96
C ILE A 25 11.52 9.88 -2.02
N GLU A 26 10.54 9.20 -2.62
CA GLU A 26 9.19 9.70 -2.82
C GLU A 26 8.42 9.88 -1.50
N PHE A 27 8.88 9.25 -0.40
CA PHE A 27 8.23 9.35 0.90
C PHE A 27 8.97 10.29 1.85
N LYS A 28 10.21 10.61 1.55
CA LYS A 28 11.14 11.31 2.47
C LYS A 28 10.64 12.69 2.91
N ASP A 29 10.03 13.41 1.99
CA ASP A 29 9.57 14.78 2.23
C ASP A 29 8.09 14.88 2.60
N LEU A 30 7.40 13.74 2.73
CA LEU A 30 5.99 13.72 3.07
C LEU A 30 5.78 13.87 4.58
N THR A 31 4.76 14.63 4.96
CA THR A 31 4.32 14.70 6.34
C THR A 31 3.65 13.38 6.73
N LEU A 32 3.44 13.17 8.03
CA LEU A 32 2.73 11.98 8.49
C LEU A 32 1.30 11.92 7.97
N GLN A 33 0.63 13.07 7.83
CA GLN A 33 -0.71 13.13 7.25
C GLN A 33 -0.69 12.75 5.77
N GLU A 34 0.30 13.23 5.02
CA GLU A 34 0.47 12.91 3.62
C GLU A 34 0.80 11.42 3.41
N LEU A 35 1.63 10.84 4.27
CA LEU A 35 1.90 9.40 4.27
C LEU A 35 0.63 8.60 4.58
N GLY A 36 -0.19 9.08 5.51
CA GLY A 36 -1.49 8.49 5.80
C GLY A 36 -2.40 8.49 4.57
N PHE A 37 -2.42 9.60 3.84
CA PHE A 37 -3.16 9.71 2.60
C PHE A 37 -2.70 8.65 1.58
N VAL A 38 -1.40 8.51 1.39
CA VAL A 38 -0.82 7.53 0.47
C VAL A 38 -1.25 6.11 0.87
N TYR A 39 -1.11 5.77 2.14
CA TYR A 39 -1.49 4.46 2.65
C TYR A 39 -2.97 4.17 2.41
N PHE A 40 -3.85 5.08 2.83
CA PHE A 40 -5.29 4.86 2.74
C PHE A 40 -5.78 4.81 1.30
N MET A 41 -5.10 5.51 0.39
CA MET A 41 -5.44 5.47 -1.03
C MET A 41 -4.99 4.18 -1.71
N GLU A 42 -3.79 3.68 -1.39
CA GLU A 42 -3.14 2.68 -2.23
C GLU A 42 -3.04 1.29 -1.59
N ASP A 43 -3.12 1.17 -0.26
CA ASP A 43 -2.97 -0.14 0.39
C ASP A 43 -4.27 -0.94 0.34
N HIS A 44 -4.15 -2.22 0.00
CA HIS A 44 -5.30 -3.12 -0.07
C HIS A 44 -5.93 -3.39 1.30
N LYS A 45 -5.18 -3.20 2.37
CA LYS A 45 -5.66 -3.36 3.75
C LYS A 45 -6.42 -2.15 4.24
N SER A 46 -6.39 -1.05 3.49
CA SER A 46 -7.10 0.17 3.86
C SER A 46 -8.61 -0.07 3.86
N PRO A 47 -9.33 0.45 4.87
CA PRO A 47 -10.80 0.37 4.86
C PRO A 47 -11.41 1.15 3.70
N PHE A 48 -10.68 2.09 3.11
CA PHE A 48 -11.13 2.87 1.96
C PHE A 48 -10.94 2.15 0.63
N SER A 49 -10.30 0.98 0.63
CA SER A 49 -10.07 0.20 -0.59
C SER A 49 -11.36 -0.28 -1.26
N VAL A 50 -12.47 -0.31 -0.52
CA VAL A 50 -13.79 -0.71 -1.04
C VAL A 50 -14.43 0.34 -1.95
N TYR A 51 -13.96 1.58 -1.88
CA TYR A 51 -14.49 2.66 -2.72
C TYR A 51 -13.77 2.72 -4.07
N GLU A 52 -14.48 3.20 -5.09
CA GLU A 52 -13.83 3.56 -6.34
C GLU A 52 -12.87 4.74 -6.10
N ARG A 53 -11.89 4.89 -6.98
CA ARG A 53 -10.80 5.86 -6.77
C ARG A 53 -11.29 7.29 -6.49
N ASP A 54 -12.25 7.77 -7.26
CA ASP A 54 -12.77 9.14 -7.09
C ASP A 54 -13.44 9.32 -5.73
N GLN A 55 -14.26 8.37 -5.32
CA GLN A 55 -14.90 8.38 -4.02
C GLN A 55 -13.89 8.18 -2.90
N ARG A 56 -12.90 7.32 -3.12
CA ARG A 56 -11.84 7.05 -2.15
C ARG A 56 -11.06 8.32 -1.81
N VAL A 57 -10.71 9.13 -2.81
CA VAL A 57 -10.01 10.41 -2.57
C VAL A 57 -10.81 11.29 -1.61
N ILE A 58 -12.11 11.41 -1.84
CA ILE A 58 -12.98 12.24 -1.01
C ILE A 58 -13.03 11.72 0.42
N GLU A 59 -13.24 10.41 0.60
CA GLU A 59 -13.36 9.79 1.91
C GLU A 59 -12.04 9.87 2.69
N VAL A 60 -10.92 9.57 2.06
CA VAL A 60 -9.61 9.62 2.70
C VAL A 60 -9.26 11.04 3.09
N LYS A 61 -9.48 11.99 2.19
CA LYS A 61 -9.24 13.40 2.44
C LYS A 61 -10.03 13.89 3.66
N ASN A 62 -11.32 13.56 3.71
CA ASN A 62 -12.18 13.96 4.83
C ASN A 62 -11.72 13.32 6.15
N SER A 63 -11.25 12.09 6.10
CA SER A 63 -10.78 11.37 7.28
C SER A 63 -9.50 11.97 7.86
N ILE A 64 -8.56 12.39 7.01
CA ILE A 64 -7.24 12.86 7.46
C ILE A 64 -7.22 14.38 7.69
N PHE A 65 -7.82 15.13 6.77
CA PHE A 65 -7.75 16.60 6.76
C PHE A 65 -9.05 17.28 7.18
N GLY A 66 -10.07 16.48 7.53
CA GLY A 66 -11.37 16.99 7.90
C GLY A 66 -12.06 17.66 6.72
N GLU A 67 -12.89 18.67 7.01
CA GLU A 67 -13.65 19.37 5.97
C GLU A 67 -12.82 20.42 5.21
N ASN A 68 -11.51 20.32 5.23
CA ASN A 68 -10.64 21.26 4.52
C ASN A 68 -10.73 21.00 3.01
N LYS A 69 -11.73 21.58 2.38
CA LYS A 69 -12.00 21.43 0.95
C LYS A 69 -10.90 22.02 0.06
N LYS A 70 -10.00 22.82 0.65
CA LYS A 70 -8.90 23.45 -0.08
C LYS A 70 -7.68 22.57 -0.22
N TRP A 71 -7.56 21.53 0.63
CA TRP A 71 -6.41 20.63 0.54
C TRP A 71 -6.51 19.79 -0.73
N LYS A 72 -5.42 19.74 -1.46
CA LYS A 72 -5.27 18.87 -2.63
C LYS A 72 -3.92 18.17 -2.55
N PRO A 73 -3.81 16.92 -3.03
CA PRO A 73 -2.52 16.26 -3.05
C PRO A 73 -1.56 16.99 -3.97
N SER A 74 -0.36 17.28 -3.47
CA SER A 74 0.71 17.88 -4.26
C SER A 74 1.30 16.83 -5.21
N GLU A 75 2.14 17.29 -6.13
CA GLU A 75 2.88 16.39 -7.02
C GLU A 75 3.72 15.39 -6.23
N THR A 76 4.29 15.81 -5.11
CA THR A 76 5.06 14.95 -4.22
C THR A 76 4.20 13.84 -3.61
N VAL A 77 2.98 14.19 -3.17
CA VAL A 77 2.03 13.21 -2.65
C VAL A 77 1.61 12.23 -3.75
N LEU A 78 1.30 12.73 -4.94
CA LEU A 78 0.90 11.88 -6.06
C LEU A 78 2.03 10.93 -6.47
N ALA A 79 3.27 11.41 -6.47
CA ALA A 79 4.44 10.57 -6.74
C ALA A 79 4.59 9.48 -5.66
N GLY A 80 4.32 9.82 -4.41
CA GLY A 80 4.31 8.86 -3.31
C GLY A 80 3.26 7.78 -3.50
N CYS A 81 2.04 8.16 -3.90
CA CYS A 81 0.97 7.21 -4.19
C CYS A 81 1.38 6.23 -5.30
N LYS A 82 1.94 6.76 -6.38
CA LYS A 82 2.38 5.93 -7.50
C LYS A 82 3.49 4.98 -7.10
N LYS A 83 4.45 5.46 -6.32
CA LYS A 83 5.54 4.61 -5.82
C LYS A 83 5.02 3.51 -4.91
N TYR A 84 4.09 3.84 -4.02
CA TYR A 84 3.48 2.87 -3.12
C TYR A 84 2.75 1.77 -3.90
N GLU A 85 1.96 2.16 -4.89
CA GLU A 85 1.26 1.23 -5.78
C GLU A 85 2.23 0.26 -6.45
N ILE A 86 3.34 0.76 -7.00
CA ILE A 86 4.36 -0.07 -7.65
C ILE A 86 4.97 -1.07 -6.66
N LEU A 87 5.28 -0.63 -5.45
CA LEU A 87 5.87 -1.50 -4.43
C LEU A 87 4.92 -2.61 -4.01
N ILE A 88 3.63 -2.31 -3.88
CA ILE A 88 2.61 -3.29 -3.53
C ILE A 88 2.42 -4.29 -4.67
N GLU A 89 2.34 -3.82 -5.90
CA GLU A 89 2.22 -4.69 -7.07
C GLU A 89 3.37 -5.68 -7.16
N THR A 90 4.59 -5.21 -6.93
CA THR A 90 5.78 -6.05 -6.94
C THR A 90 5.67 -7.17 -5.90
N SER A 91 5.22 -6.84 -4.71
CA SER A 91 5.03 -7.81 -3.64
C SER A 91 3.93 -8.82 -3.97
N ALA A 92 2.81 -8.35 -4.51
CA ALA A 92 1.70 -9.21 -4.92
C ALA A 92 2.12 -10.17 -6.03
N VAL A 93 2.90 -9.69 -7.01
CA VAL A 93 3.42 -10.53 -8.10
C VAL A 93 4.33 -11.62 -7.56
N ARG A 94 5.20 -11.29 -6.60
CA ARG A 94 6.07 -12.27 -5.96
C ARG A 94 5.28 -13.36 -5.24
N LEU A 95 4.23 -12.96 -4.51
CA LEU A 95 3.36 -13.90 -3.83
C LEU A 95 2.63 -14.82 -4.82
N LEU A 96 2.14 -14.26 -5.93
CA LEU A 96 1.49 -15.04 -6.98
C LEU A 96 2.44 -16.05 -7.61
N LYS A 97 3.68 -15.67 -7.88
CA LYS A 97 4.69 -16.57 -8.42
C LYS A 97 4.97 -17.72 -7.45
N ALA A 98 5.16 -17.41 -6.17
CA ALA A 98 5.40 -18.43 -5.15
C ALA A 98 4.22 -19.40 -5.04
N ALA A 99 2.99 -18.91 -5.08
CA ALA A 99 1.79 -19.72 -5.05
C ALA A 99 1.71 -20.65 -6.27
N ARG A 100 2.00 -20.13 -7.47
CA ARG A 100 2.00 -20.92 -8.71
C ARG A 100 3.04 -22.04 -8.66
N GLU A 101 4.25 -21.72 -8.18
CA GLU A 101 5.31 -22.74 -8.05
C GLU A 101 4.90 -23.85 -7.07
N SER A 102 4.25 -23.50 -5.97
CA SER A 102 3.74 -24.48 -5.01
C SER A 102 2.68 -25.38 -5.64
N ILE A 103 1.78 -24.81 -6.41
CA ILE A 103 0.73 -25.56 -7.10
C ILE A 103 1.34 -26.54 -8.12
N VAL A 104 2.32 -26.08 -8.90
CA VAL A 104 3.02 -26.93 -9.88
C VAL A 104 3.71 -28.11 -9.20
N LYS A 105 4.38 -27.86 -8.06
CA LYS A 105 5.02 -28.92 -7.29
C LYS A 105 4.02 -29.93 -6.76
N LEU A 106 2.87 -29.48 -6.27
CA LEU A 106 1.81 -30.35 -5.80
C LEU A 106 1.23 -31.22 -6.94
N GLU A 107 0.98 -30.61 -8.09
CA GLU A 107 0.49 -31.34 -9.27
C GLU A 107 1.47 -32.43 -9.68
N LYS A 108 2.76 -32.11 -9.72
CA LYS A 108 3.80 -33.09 -10.05
C LYS A 108 3.84 -34.21 -9.04
N TYR A 109 3.76 -33.89 -7.75
CA TYR A 109 3.72 -34.86 -6.67
C TYR A 109 2.55 -35.84 -6.84
N PHE A 110 1.36 -35.32 -7.11
CA PHE A 110 0.18 -36.18 -7.32
C PHE A 110 0.28 -37.06 -8.57
N ARG A 111 0.94 -36.58 -9.62
CA ARG A 111 1.16 -37.41 -10.83
C ARG A 111 2.12 -38.57 -10.54
N ASP A 112 3.10 -38.35 -9.72
CA ASP A 112 4.14 -39.35 -9.43
C ASP A 112 3.70 -40.40 -8.41
N ILE A 113 2.51 -40.25 -7.82
CA ILE A 113 1.96 -41.20 -6.84
C ILE A 113 1.33 -42.43 -7.52
N ASP A 114 1.01 -42.38 -8.79
CA ASP A 114 0.46 -43.52 -9.49
C ASP A 114 1.57 -44.59 -9.73
#